data_890db84d02809a736e7a3b506ab327d3
#
_entry.id   890db84d02809a736e7a3b506ab327d3
#
_cell.length_a   1.000
_cell.length_b   1.000
_cell.length_c   1.000
_cell.angle_alpha   90.00
_cell.angle_beta   90.00
_cell.angle_gamma   90.00
#
_symmetry.space_group_name_H-M   'P 1'
#
loop_
_entity.id
_entity.type
_entity.pdbx_description
1 polymer ?
#
loop_
_entity_poly.entity_id
_entity_poly.type
_entity_poly.pdbx_seq_one_letter_code
_entity_poly.pdbx_strand_id
1 'polypeptide(L)'
;MARLDGETVIVTGASRGLGASMAKRFAREGANTVLTARNREQLETVAADADGETLVAPADVTDEAAVKAVIEATIDEYGELTGLVNNAAIGLLSLYDEQREVVDIDVDDWRLIMDVNVTGVFLCSKHAASEMETGNVVNISSGLGRRGSAGWGPYVASKWALEGFSKTLAYELEPEINVNCLDPGGRVETRFWDHLDAAERESILDPDVMDDAAVLLLEQGPGGVTAESLPADEWETKLG
;
A
#
# COMPACT_ATOMS: atom_id res chain seq x y z
N MET A 1 5.21 -24.85 -2.89
CA MET A 1 3.88 -24.58 -2.34
C MET A 1 3.73 -23.08 -2.42
N ALA A 2 2.65 -22.58 -2.91
CA ALA A 2 2.41 -21.14 -2.97
C ALA A 2 2.33 -20.61 -1.53
N ARG A 3 2.99 -19.51 -1.25
CA ARG A 3 3.17 -18.99 0.13
C ARG A 3 1.89 -18.36 0.70
N LEU A 4 1.02 -17.84 -0.18
CA LEU A 4 -0.23 -17.17 0.16
C LEU A 4 -1.46 -17.99 -0.26
N ASP A 5 -1.32 -19.31 -0.38
CA ASP A 5 -2.43 -20.22 -0.72
C ASP A 5 -3.51 -20.16 0.38
N GLY A 6 -4.73 -19.77 0.01
CA GLY A 6 -5.85 -19.54 0.93
C GLY A 6 -5.97 -18.11 1.46
N GLU A 7 -5.02 -17.21 1.18
CA GLU A 7 -5.14 -15.82 1.59
C GLU A 7 -5.99 -15.01 0.60
N THR A 8 -6.77 -14.05 1.11
CA THR A 8 -7.52 -13.07 0.29
C THR A 8 -7.03 -11.68 0.62
N VAL A 9 -6.40 -11.01 -0.36
CA VAL A 9 -5.65 -9.78 -0.14
C VAL A 9 -6.15 -8.63 -1.01
N ILE A 10 -6.52 -7.52 -0.40
CA ILE A 10 -6.84 -6.26 -1.11
C ILE A 10 -5.56 -5.42 -1.25
N VAL A 11 -5.27 -4.98 -2.48
CA VAL A 11 -4.16 -4.05 -2.77
C VAL A 11 -4.71 -2.73 -3.29
N THR A 12 -4.51 -1.64 -2.53
CA THR A 12 -4.90 -0.30 -2.98
C THR A 12 -3.82 0.32 -3.86
N GLY A 13 -4.23 1.12 -4.87
CA GLY A 13 -3.27 1.68 -5.83
C GLY A 13 -2.63 0.64 -6.75
N ALA A 14 -3.34 -0.47 -7.02
CA ALA A 14 -2.85 -1.63 -7.77
C ALA A 14 -2.73 -1.42 -9.29
N SER A 15 -3.03 -0.23 -9.81
CA SER A 15 -3.07 -0.01 -11.27
C SER A 15 -1.70 0.13 -11.93
N ARG A 16 -0.62 0.28 -11.15
CA ARG A 16 0.78 0.46 -11.65
C ARG A 16 1.81 0.42 -10.53
N GLY A 17 3.10 0.44 -10.91
CA GLY A 17 4.23 0.57 -9.98
C GLY A 17 4.23 -0.51 -8.90
N LEU A 18 4.58 -0.12 -7.68
CA LEU A 18 4.67 -1.01 -6.51
C LEU A 18 3.39 -1.83 -6.28
N GLY A 19 2.22 -1.18 -6.34
CA GLY A 19 0.95 -1.87 -6.11
C GLY A 19 0.64 -2.94 -7.16
N ALA A 20 0.96 -2.67 -8.43
CA ALA A 20 0.78 -3.65 -9.50
C ALA A 20 1.80 -4.80 -9.40
N SER A 21 3.04 -4.52 -9.00
CA SER A 21 4.06 -5.54 -8.76
C SER A 21 3.66 -6.49 -7.64
N MET A 22 3.35 -5.94 -6.45
CA MET A 22 2.90 -6.72 -5.30
C MET A 22 1.65 -7.54 -5.62
N ALA A 23 0.65 -6.94 -6.29
CA ALA A 23 -0.59 -7.65 -6.64
C ALA A 23 -0.33 -8.86 -7.56
N LYS A 24 0.49 -8.71 -8.59
CA LYS A 24 0.89 -9.82 -9.46
C LYS A 24 1.69 -10.88 -8.70
N ARG A 25 2.56 -10.45 -7.77
CA ARG A 25 3.31 -11.38 -6.94
C ARG A 25 2.39 -12.18 -6.01
N PHE A 26 1.42 -11.55 -5.36
CA PHE A 26 0.48 -12.24 -4.46
C PHE A 26 -0.37 -13.26 -5.21
N ALA A 27 -0.90 -12.91 -6.39
CA ALA A 27 -1.63 -13.85 -7.24
C ALA A 27 -0.78 -15.06 -7.62
N ARG A 28 0.49 -14.85 -8.01
CA ARG A 28 1.45 -15.92 -8.30
C ARG A 28 1.76 -16.80 -7.09
N GLU A 29 1.72 -16.23 -5.88
CA GLU A 29 1.90 -16.97 -4.62
C GLU A 29 0.61 -17.63 -4.12
N GLY A 30 -0.47 -17.60 -4.90
CA GLY A 30 -1.72 -18.32 -4.65
C GLY A 30 -2.79 -17.54 -3.91
N ALA A 31 -2.60 -16.26 -3.64
CA ALA A 31 -3.63 -15.44 -3.01
C ALA A 31 -4.77 -15.09 -4.00
N ASN A 32 -5.99 -15.03 -3.50
CA ASN A 32 -7.08 -14.30 -4.12
C ASN A 32 -6.78 -12.82 -4.02
N THR A 33 -6.43 -12.15 -5.13
CA THR A 33 -5.91 -10.78 -5.07
C THR A 33 -6.92 -9.78 -5.61
N VAL A 34 -7.36 -8.85 -4.76
CA VAL A 34 -8.31 -7.79 -5.12
C VAL A 34 -7.54 -6.52 -5.49
N LEU A 35 -7.69 -6.11 -6.73
CA LEU A 35 -7.01 -4.97 -7.32
C LEU A 35 -7.90 -3.74 -7.23
N THR A 36 -7.52 -2.73 -6.43
CA THR A 36 -8.31 -1.50 -6.34
C THR A 36 -7.49 -0.25 -6.67
N ALA A 37 -8.05 0.60 -7.53
CA ALA A 37 -7.63 1.94 -7.90
C ALA A 37 -8.74 2.60 -8.71
N ARG A 38 -8.62 3.88 -9.04
CA ARG A 38 -9.66 4.62 -9.76
C ARG A 38 -9.85 4.20 -11.22
N ASN A 39 -8.79 3.78 -11.90
CA ASN A 39 -8.81 3.47 -13.33
C ASN A 39 -9.01 1.95 -13.56
N ARG A 40 -10.24 1.59 -13.97
CA ARG A 40 -10.63 0.20 -14.25
C ARG A 40 -9.77 -0.44 -15.35
N GLU A 41 -9.54 0.25 -16.46
CA GLU A 41 -8.81 -0.31 -17.61
C GLU A 41 -7.37 -0.68 -17.25
N GLN A 42 -6.72 0.16 -16.41
CA GLN A 42 -5.38 -0.16 -15.92
C GLN A 42 -5.39 -1.36 -14.96
N LEU A 43 -6.40 -1.49 -14.10
CA LEU A 43 -6.56 -2.65 -13.24
C LEU A 43 -6.79 -3.92 -14.05
N GLU A 44 -7.63 -3.87 -15.07
CA GLU A 44 -7.88 -4.99 -15.98
C GLU A 44 -6.61 -5.42 -16.72
N THR A 45 -5.74 -4.45 -17.09
CA THR A 45 -4.42 -4.76 -17.67
C THR A 45 -3.55 -5.50 -16.67
N VAL A 46 -3.48 -5.05 -15.41
CA VAL A 46 -2.69 -5.71 -14.36
C VAL A 46 -3.24 -7.11 -14.07
N ALA A 47 -4.57 -7.26 -14.00
CA ALA A 47 -5.24 -8.53 -13.80
C ALA A 47 -4.94 -9.53 -14.94
N ALA A 48 -4.95 -9.06 -16.20
CA ALA A 48 -4.62 -9.90 -17.35
C ALA A 48 -3.16 -10.37 -17.38
N ASP A 49 -2.25 -9.60 -16.77
CA ASP A 49 -0.83 -9.91 -16.66
C ASP A 49 -0.49 -10.73 -15.39
N ALA A 50 -1.46 -10.93 -14.49
CA ALA A 50 -1.26 -11.69 -13.26
C ALA A 50 -1.35 -13.19 -13.52
N ASP A 51 -0.52 -13.98 -12.84
CA ASP A 51 -0.54 -15.44 -12.87
C ASP A 51 -1.20 -15.96 -11.59
N GLY A 52 -2.54 -15.94 -11.56
CA GLY A 52 -3.37 -16.37 -10.43
C GLY A 52 -4.72 -15.66 -10.38
N GLU A 53 -5.46 -15.88 -9.29
CA GLU A 53 -6.81 -15.35 -9.11
C GLU A 53 -6.80 -13.85 -8.81
N THR A 54 -7.61 -13.09 -9.55
CA THR A 54 -7.72 -11.64 -9.35
C THR A 54 -9.15 -11.12 -9.47
N LEU A 55 -9.52 -10.18 -8.62
CA LEU A 55 -10.78 -9.42 -8.69
C LEU A 55 -10.49 -7.94 -8.95
N VAL A 56 -11.06 -7.38 -10.01
CA VAL A 56 -10.95 -5.94 -10.32
C VAL A 56 -12.09 -5.18 -9.66
N ALA A 57 -11.78 -4.41 -8.62
CA ALA A 57 -12.73 -3.63 -7.82
C ALA A 57 -12.34 -2.13 -7.81
N PRO A 58 -12.75 -1.33 -8.83
CA PRO A 58 -12.35 0.07 -8.92
C PRO A 58 -12.97 0.93 -7.81
N ALA A 59 -12.13 1.72 -7.12
CA ALA A 59 -12.58 2.66 -6.10
C ALA A 59 -11.63 3.85 -5.97
N ASP A 60 -12.17 4.97 -5.48
CA ASP A 60 -11.38 6.04 -4.87
C ASP A 60 -11.31 5.76 -3.37
N VAL A 61 -10.11 5.61 -2.82
CA VAL A 61 -9.90 5.32 -1.38
C VAL A 61 -10.38 6.44 -0.46
N THR A 62 -10.63 7.64 -1.00
CA THR A 62 -11.19 8.78 -0.25
C THR A 62 -12.72 8.74 -0.14
N ASP A 63 -13.39 7.87 -0.90
CA ASP A 63 -14.83 7.66 -0.86
C ASP A 63 -15.16 6.44 0.02
N GLU A 64 -15.69 6.69 1.22
CA GLU A 64 -16.05 5.62 2.17
C GLU A 64 -17.06 4.63 1.59
N ALA A 65 -18.01 5.07 0.76
CA ALA A 65 -18.99 4.16 0.15
C ALA A 65 -18.32 3.25 -0.88
N ALA A 66 -17.40 3.79 -1.67
CA ALA A 66 -16.63 2.99 -2.64
C ALA A 66 -15.70 1.99 -1.94
N VAL A 67 -15.05 2.37 -0.83
CA VAL A 67 -14.24 1.46 -0.01
C VAL A 67 -15.08 0.31 0.54
N LYS A 68 -16.26 0.59 1.11
CA LYS A 68 -17.19 -0.45 1.58
C LYS A 68 -17.58 -1.41 0.47
N ALA A 69 -17.90 -0.90 -0.71
CA ALA A 69 -18.26 -1.74 -1.85
C ALA A 69 -17.12 -2.67 -2.30
N VAL A 70 -15.86 -2.25 -2.18
CA VAL A 70 -14.69 -3.13 -2.42
C VAL A 70 -14.64 -4.27 -1.40
N ILE A 71 -14.81 -3.96 -0.12
CA ILE A 71 -14.79 -4.97 0.95
C ILE A 71 -15.97 -5.96 0.76
N GLU A 72 -17.19 -5.46 0.53
CA GLU A 72 -18.36 -6.28 0.26
C GLU A 72 -18.14 -7.20 -0.95
N ALA A 73 -17.65 -6.67 -2.07
CA ALA A 73 -17.33 -7.46 -3.26
C ALA A 73 -16.26 -8.54 -3.00
N THR A 74 -15.28 -8.24 -2.13
CA THR A 74 -14.26 -9.22 -1.73
C THR A 74 -14.88 -10.38 -0.96
N ILE A 75 -15.71 -10.08 0.03
CA ILE A 75 -16.38 -11.11 0.84
C ILE A 75 -17.39 -11.91 0.00
N ASP A 76 -18.15 -11.25 -0.89
CA ASP A 76 -19.10 -11.91 -1.79
C ASP A 76 -18.41 -12.90 -2.74
N GLU A 77 -17.21 -12.57 -3.24
CA GLU A 77 -16.48 -13.41 -4.20
C GLU A 77 -15.71 -14.54 -3.52
N TYR A 78 -15.00 -14.24 -2.41
CA TYR A 78 -14.02 -15.16 -1.81
C TYR A 78 -14.42 -15.69 -0.43
N GLY A 79 -15.44 -15.10 0.21
CA GLY A 79 -15.96 -15.52 1.51
C GLY A 79 -15.19 -15.02 2.73
N GLU A 80 -13.96 -14.46 2.53
CA GLU A 80 -13.10 -13.97 3.59
C GLU A 80 -12.18 -12.86 3.12
N LEU A 81 -11.62 -12.11 4.07
CA LEU A 81 -10.55 -11.13 3.87
C LEU A 81 -9.47 -11.35 4.93
N THR A 82 -8.24 -11.64 4.51
CA THR A 82 -7.11 -11.94 5.41
C THR A 82 -5.93 -10.98 5.26
N GLY A 83 -5.92 -10.17 4.20
CA GLY A 83 -4.84 -9.23 3.93
C GLY A 83 -5.30 -7.89 3.38
N LEU A 84 -4.68 -6.80 3.84
CA LEU A 84 -4.85 -5.47 3.27
C LEU A 84 -3.49 -4.82 3.05
N VAL A 85 -3.23 -4.38 1.81
CA VAL A 85 -2.06 -3.57 1.47
C VAL A 85 -2.51 -2.16 1.11
N ASN A 86 -2.29 -1.21 2.01
CA ASN A 86 -2.52 0.21 1.81
C ASN A 86 -1.32 0.82 1.06
N ASN A 87 -1.37 0.76 -0.27
CA ASN A 87 -0.30 1.26 -1.13
C ASN A 87 -0.69 2.57 -1.86
N ALA A 88 -1.97 2.86 -2.04
CA ALA A 88 -2.41 4.08 -2.72
C ALA A 88 -1.83 5.33 -2.04
N ALA A 89 -1.07 6.11 -2.78
CA ALA A 89 -0.48 7.36 -2.29
C ALA A 89 -0.18 8.33 -3.44
N ILE A 90 -0.17 9.63 -3.12
CA ILE A 90 0.20 10.71 -4.02
C ILE A 90 1.14 11.71 -3.32
N GLY A 91 1.82 12.51 -4.10
CA GLY A 91 2.62 13.66 -3.63
C GLY A 91 2.63 14.76 -4.68
N LEU A 92 3.24 15.90 -4.43
CA LEU A 92 3.31 17.01 -5.39
C LEU A 92 3.93 16.57 -6.74
N LEU A 93 4.97 15.73 -6.70
CA LEU A 93 5.59 15.20 -7.92
C LEU A 93 4.64 14.36 -8.78
N SER A 94 3.64 13.70 -8.19
CA SER A 94 2.62 12.97 -8.97
C SER A 94 1.50 13.86 -9.53
N LEU A 95 1.42 15.11 -9.08
CA LEU A 95 0.43 16.10 -9.51
C LEU A 95 1.01 17.09 -10.52
N TYR A 96 2.27 17.53 -10.32
CA TYR A 96 2.85 18.69 -11.03
C TYR A 96 4.26 18.46 -11.58
N ASP A 97 4.87 17.29 -11.38
CA ASP A 97 6.27 16.97 -11.70
C ASP A 97 7.30 17.93 -11.06
N GLU A 98 6.90 18.62 -9.98
CA GLU A 98 7.75 19.56 -9.23
C GLU A 98 7.51 19.48 -7.73
N GLN A 99 8.52 19.86 -6.97
CA GLN A 99 8.44 20.06 -5.52
C GLN A 99 8.23 21.54 -5.22
N ARG A 100 7.59 21.84 -4.07
CA ARG A 100 7.34 23.23 -3.62
C ARG A 100 7.72 23.38 -2.16
N GLU A 101 8.21 24.57 -1.80
CA GLU A 101 8.37 24.93 -0.40
C GLU A 101 7.01 25.06 0.29
N VAL A 102 6.97 24.81 1.61
CA VAL A 102 5.69 24.79 2.36
C VAL A 102 4.90 26.07 2.22
N VAL A 103 5.58 27.21 2.09
CA VAL A 103 4.95 28.53 1.94
C VAL A 103 4.23 28.73 0.59
N ASP A 104 4.59 27.92 -0.42
CA ASP A 104 4.05 27.99 -1.77
C ASP A 104 3.08 26.84 -2.10
N ILE A 105 2.71 26.04 -1.09
CA ILE A 105 1.79 24.91 -1.28
C ILE A 105 0.35 25.38 -1.12
N ASP A 106 -0.48 25.12 -2.12
CA ASP A 106 -1.91 25.36 -2.04
C ASP A 106 -2.57 24.46 -0.97
N VAL A 107 -3.51 25.03 -0.22
CA VAL A 107 -4.24 24.30 0.83
C VAL A 107 -5.02 23.12 0.25
N ASP A 108 -5.50 23.23 -0.98
CA ASP A 108 -6.25 22.14 -1.63
C ASP A 108 -5.33 20.97 -2.04
N ASP A 109 -4.09 21.24 -2.46
CA ASP A 109 -3.08 20.21 -2.68
C ASP A 109 -2.71 19.50 -1.37
N TRP A 110 -2.53 20.28 -0.29
CA TRP A 110 -2.31 19.73 1.04
C TRP A 110 -3.46 18.78 1.44
N ARG A 111 -4.70 19.22 1.32
CA ARG A 111 -5.88 18.42 1.65
C ARG A 111 -5.96 17.16 0.82
N LEU A 112 -5.79 17.27 -0.49
CA LEU A 112 -5.84 16.13 -1.40
C LEU A 112 -4.80 15.07 -1.02
N ILE A 113 -3.56 15.48 -0.70
CA ILE A 113 -2.50 14.54 -0.29
C ILE A 113 -2.85 13.88 1.05
N MET A 114 -3.35 14.64 2.02
CA MET A 114 -3.79 14.07 3.31
C MET A 114 -5.00 13.15 3.15
N ASP A 115 -5.96 13.50 2.30
CA ASP A 115 -7.15 12.69 2.06
C ASP A 115 -6.79 11.33 1.44
N VAL A 116 -5.93 11.31 0.44
CA VAL A 116 -5.51 10.03 -0.17
C VAL A 116 -4.60 9.23 0.77
N ASN A 117 -3.55 9.86 1.31
CA ASN A 117 -2.48 9.15 2.00
C ASN A 117 -2.80 8.81 3.48
N VAL A 118 -3.77 9.48 4.09
CA VAL A 118 -4.14 9.30 5.51
C VAL A 118 -5.59 8.88 5.66
N THR A 119 -6.54 9.71 5.16
CA THR A 119 -7.97 9.38 5.27
C THR A 119 -8.29 8.10 4.50
N GLY A 120 -7.74 7.92 3.30
CA GLY A 120 -7.92 6.69 2.51
C GLY A 120 -7.40 5.45 3.22
N VAL A 121 -6.22 5.52 3.83
CA VAL A 121 -5.67 4.42 4.64
C VAL A 121 -6.56 4.11 5.85
N PHE A 122 -7.02 5.16 6.54
CA PHE A 122 -7.96 5.00 7.67
C PHE A 122 -9.24 4.29 7.23
N LEU A 123 -9.86 4.72 6.12
CA LEU A 123 -11.11 4.13 5.63
C LEU A 123 -10.92 2.66 5.23
N CYS A 124 -9.88 2.35 4.45
CA CYS A 124 -9.59 0.98 4.06
C CYS A 124 -9.32 0.09 5.28
N SER A 125 -8.47 0.54 6.22
CA SER A 125 -8.13 -0.22 7.43
C SER A 125 -9.34 -0.42 8.34
N LYS A 126 -10.17 0.62 8.54
CA LYS A 126 -11.38 0.57 9.36
C LYS A 126 -12.35 -0.49 8.85
N HIS A 127 -12.64 -0.50 7.56
CA HIS A 127 -13.62 -1.43 6.99
C HIS A 127 -13.04 -2.83 6.77
N ALA A 128 -11.76 -2.96 6.40
CA ALA A 128 -11.12 -4.26 6.32
C ALA A 128 -11.05 -4.95 7.69
N ALA A 129 -10.55 -4.24 8.72
CA ALA A 129 -10.43 -4.81 10.07
C ALA A 129 -11.77 -5.20 10.70
N SER A 130 -12.91 -4.59 10.27
CA SER A 130 -14.24 -4.99 10.74
C SER A 130 -14.72 -6.33 10.18
N GLU A 131 -14.17 -6.79 9.05
CA GLU A 131 -14.52 -8.03 8.37
C GLU A 131 -13.46 -9.13 8.51
N MET A 132 -12.23 -8.77 8.89
CA MET A 132 -11.14 -9.74 9.11
C MET A 132 -11.29 -10.39 10.49
N GLU A 133 -11.34 -11.73 10.54
CA GLU A 133 -11.22 -12.48 11.80
C GLU A 133 -9.75 -12.56 12.25
N THR A 134 -8.86 -12.84 11.31
CA THR A 134 -7.40 -12.83 11.50
C THR A 134 -6.73 -12.35 10.23
N GLY A 135 -5.47 -11.89 10.31
CA GLY A 135 -4.73 -11.56 9.11
C GLY A 135 -3.68 -10.45 9.28
N ASN A 136 -3.38 -9.76 8.18
CA ASN A 136 -2.27 -8.82 8.12
C ASN A 136 -2.63 -7.53 7.37
N VAL A 137 -2.30 -6.38 7.97
CA VAL A 137 -2.39 -5.07 7.32
C VAL A 137 -0.97 -4.55 7.08
N VAL A 138 -0.64 -4.32 5.81
CA VAL A 138 0.64 -3.77 5.38
C VAL A 138 0.43 -2.35 4.87
N ASN A 139 0.96 -1.37 5.58
CA ASN A 139 0.89 0.03 5.20
C ASN A 139 2.18 0.45 4.50
N ILE A 140 2.09 0.86 3.23
CA ILE A 140 3.28 1.27 2.47
C ILE A 140 3.71 2.67 2.91
N SER A 141 4.79 2.69 3.66
CA SER A 141 5.41 3.89 4.21
C SER A 141 6.52 4.45 3.30
N SER A 142 7.44 5.15 3.88
CA SER A 142 8.62 5.73 3.22
C SER A 142 9.66 6.06 4.29
N GLY A 143 10.93 6.07 3.94
CA GLY A 143 11.95 6.69 4.78
C GLY A 143 11.63 8.14 5.18
N LEU A 144 10.77 8.83 4.41
CA LEU A 144 10.23 10.16 4.73
C LEU A 144 9.12 10.13 5.81
N GLY A 145 8.63 8.99 6.21
CA GLY A 145 7.76 8.82 7.40
C GLY A 145 8.53 8.94 8.72
N ARG A 146 9.86 8.97 8.67
CA ARG A 146 10.74 9.03 9.85
C ARG A 146 11.73 10.18 9.81
N ARG A 147 11.78 10.98 8.72
CA ARG A 147 12.66 12.15 8.57
C ARG A 147 11.99 13.24 7.73
N GLY A 148 12.36 14.50 7.96
CA GLY A 148 11.97 15.62 7.12
C GLY A 148 12.80 15.71 5.84
N SER A 149 12.23 16.37 4.80
CA SER A 149 12.92 16.72 3.55
C SER A 149 12.32 18.00 2.98
N ALA A 150 13.17 18.94 2.57
CA ALA A 150 12.70 20.17 1.94
C ALA A 150 11.94 19.85 0.63
N GLY A 151 10.88 20.60 0.36
CA GLY A 151 10.02 20.41 -0.80
C GLY A 151 9.00 19.26 -0.69
N TRP A 152 9.03 18.46 0.39
CA TRP A 152 8.17 17.28 0.58
C TRP A 152 7.10 17.46 1.67
N GLY A 153 6.81 18.69 2.10
CA GLY A 153 5.99 19.01 3.26
C GLY A 153 4.73 18.14 3.43
N PRO A 154 3.75 18.15 2.51
CA PRO A 154 2.52 17.37 2.65
C PRO A 154 2.77 15.85 2.66
N TYR A 155 3.66 15.37 1.81
CA TYR A 155 3.98 13.94 1.74
C TYR A 155 4.66 13.45 3.03
N VAL A 156 5.66 14.18 3.52
CA VAL A 156 6.31 13.90 4.82
C VAL A 156 5.26 13.87 5.93
N ALA A 157 4.43 14.91 6.05
CA ALA A 157 3.37 14.96 7.06
C ALA A 157 2.43 13.76 6.98
N SER A 158 2.01 13.37 5.77
CA SER A 158 1.13 12.21 5.57
C SER A 158 1.79 10.88 5.97
N LYS A 159 3.08 10.69 5.66
CA LYS A 159 3.78 9.46 6.02
C LYS A 159 4.11 9.38 7.52
N TRP A 160 4.36 10.49 8.20
CA TRP A 160 4.45 10.54 9.66
C TRP A 160 3.10 10.21 10.33
N ALA A 161 2.00 10.72 9.78
CA ALA A 161 0.66 10.37 10.27
C ALA A 161 0.36 8.88 10.09
N LEU A 162 0.74 8.30 8.93
CA LEU A 162 0.61 6.88 8.65
C LEU A 162 1.37 6.01 9.66
N GLU A 163 2.61 6.35 9.97
CA GLU A 163 3.44 5.63 10.95
C GLU A 163 2.80 5.63 12.35
N GLY A 164 2.29 6.78 12.79
CA GLY A 164 1.61 6.89 14.08
C GLY A 164 0.29 6.13 14.12
N PHE A 165 -0.52 6.24 13.06
CA PHE A 165 -1.78 5.52 12.91
C PHE A 165 -1.57 4.00 12.90
N SER A 166 -0.59 3.51 12.14
CA SER A 166 -0.28 2.08 12.03
C SER A 166 0.05 1.46 13.38
N LYS A 167 0.84 2.14 14.22
CA LYS A 167 1.16 1.66 15.57
C LYS A 167 -0.06 1.61 16.47
N THR A 168 -0.93 2.61 16.41
CA THR A 168 -2.16 2.62 17.19
C THR A 168 -3.06 1.46 16.78
N LEU A 169 -3.27 1.30 15.47
CA LEU A 169 -4.09 0.23 14.92
C LEU A 169 -3.55 -1.16 15.28
N ALA A 170 -2.22 -1.33 15.27
CA ALA A 170 -1.56 -2.56 15.69
C ALA A 170 -1.91 -2.96 17.14
N TYR A 171 -1.83 -2.02 18.08
CA TYR A 171 -2.18 -2.28 19.48
C TYR A 171 -3.67 -2.52 19.72
N GLU A 172 -4.54 -2.02 18.85
CA GLU A 172 -5.98 -2.23 18.95
C GLU A 172 -6.44 -3.58 18.38
N LEU A 173 -5.67 -4.14 17.44
CA LEU A 173 -6.06 -5.33 16.68
C LEU A 173 -5.26 -6.59 17.05
N GLU A 174 -4.19 -6.47 17.87
CA GLU A 174 -3.44 -7.64 18.32
C GLU A 174 -4.25 -8.50 19.30
N PRO A 175 -4.09 -9.83 19.33
CA PRO A 175 -3.15 -10.59 18.51
C PRO A 175 -3.73 -11.11 17.19
N GLU A 176 -4.97 -10.81 16.85
CA GLU A 176 -5.69 -11.41 15.73
C GLU A 176 -5.16 -10.87 14.39
N ILE A 177 -4.90 -9.56 14.30
CA ILE A 177 -4.44 -8.91 13.07
C ILE A 177 -3.11 -8.19 13.32
N ASN A 178 -2.09 -8.56 12.55
CA ASN A 178 -0.80 -7.87 12.59
C ASN A 178 -0.84 -6.63 11.69
N VAL A 179 -0.33 -5.50 12.16
CA VAL A 179 -0.26 -4.25 11.39
C VAL A 179 1.17 -3.74 11.36
N ASN A 180 1.74 -3.63 10.15
CA ASN A 180 3.12 -3.20 9.96
C ASN A 180 3.26 -2.17 8.86
N CYS A 181 4.33 -1.37 8.92
CA CYS A 181 4.74 -0.49 7.85
C CYS A 181 5.90 -1.10 7.06
N LEU A 182 5.78 -1.03 5.73
CA LEU A 182 6.81 -1.44 4.79
C LEU A 182 7.23 -0.25 3.95
N ASP A 183 8.53 0.00 3.80
CA ASP A 183 9.02 1.00 2.84
C ASP A 183 10.08 0.39 1.89
N PRO A 184 10.24 0.94 0.69
CA PRO A 184 11.13 0.37 -0.32
C PRO A 184 12.63 0.54 -0.02
N GLY A 185 13.03 1.25 1.04
CA GLY A 185 14.42 1.54 1.35
C GLY A 185 15.09 2.58 0.44
N GLY A 186 14.43 3.01 -0.63
CA GLY A 186 14.98 3.95 -1.61
C GLY A 186 13.93 4.58 -2.53
N ARG A 187 14.41 5.20 -3.61
CA ARG A 187 13.56 5.70 -4.69
C ARG A 187 13.17 4.51 -5.57
N VAL A 188 11.89 4.36 -5.88
CA VAL A 188 11.39 3.28 -6.74
C VAL A 188 10.84 3.86 -8.03
N GLU A 189 10.98 3.17 -9.14
CA GLU A 189 10.45 3.59 -10.43
C GLU A 189 8.92 3.72 -10.40
N THR A 190 8.49 4.96 -10.19
CA THR A 190 7.10 5.38 -10.12
C THR A 190 6.98 6.76 -10.78
N ARG A 191 5.75 7.24 -11.00
CA ARG A 191 5.51 8.59 -11.53
C ARG A 191 6.19 9.73 -10.74
N PHE A 192 6.56 9.51 -9.49
CA PHE A 192 7.31 10.50 -8.71
C PHE A 192 8.64 10.90 -9.36
N TRP A 193 9.20 10.04 -10.23
CA TRP A 193 10.53 10.20 -10.77
C TRP A 193 10.57 10.33 -12.30
N ASP A 194 9.41 10.53 -12.96
CA ASP A 194 9.32 10.68 -14.41
C ASP A 194 10.14 11.89 -14.93
N HIS A 195 10.34 12.89 -14.07
CA HIS A 195 11.11 14.11 -14.38
C HIS A 195 12.64 13.93 -14.31
N LEU A 196 13.16 12.81 -13.77
CA LEU A 196 14.59 12.58 -13.63
C LEU A 196 15.26 12.21 -14.95
N ASP A 197 16.51 12.64 -15.13
CA ASP A 197 17.34 12.24 -16.26
C ASP A 197 17.89 10.81 -16.12
N ALA A 198 18.55 10.29 -17.18
CA ALA A 198 19.04 8.92 -17.20
C ALA A 198 20.11 8.62 -16.13
N ALA A 199 20.94 9.59 -15.76
CA ALA A 199 21.99 9.41 -14.77
C ALA A 199 21.39 9.38 -13.35
N GLU A 200 20.38 10.20 -13.09
CA GLU A 200 19.66 10.22 -11.81
C GLU A 200 18.82 8.95 -11.60
N ARG A 201 18.38 8.30 -12.70
CA ARG A 201 17.63 7.03 -12.67
C ARG A 201 18.48 5.81 -12.33
N GLU A 202 19.82 5.86 -12.42
CA GLU A 202 20.70 4.72 -12.09
C GLU A 202 20.55 4.22 -10.63
N SER A 203 20.04 5.07 -9.73
CA SER A 203 19.81 4.73 -8.31
C SER A 203 18.34 4.39 -7.98
N ILE A 204 17.48 4.31 -8.99
CA ILE A 204 16.07 3.97 -8.81
C ILE A 204 15.91 2.46 -8.75
N LEU A 205 15.21 1.99 -7.73
CA LEU A 205 14.90 0.58 -7.51
C LEU A 205 13.73 0.15 -8.43
N ASP A 206 13.73 -1.10 -8.80
CA ASP A 206 12.62 -1.70 -9.55
C ASP A 206 11.33 -1.77 -8.70
N PRO A 207 10.13 -1.80 -9.32
CA PRO A 207 8.86 -1.88 -8.58
C PRO A 207 8.67 -3.16 -7.77
N ASP A 208 9.45 -4.22 -8.01
CA ASP A 208 9.38 -5.49 -7.30
C ASP A 208 10.21 -5.53 -5.99
N VAL A 209 10.93 -4.46 -5.68
CA VAL A 209 11.80 -4.36 -4.50
C VAL A 209 11.12 -4.69 -3.17
N MET A 210 9.80 -4.55 -3.07
CA MET A 210 9.03 -4.85 -1.86
C MET A 210 8.27 -6.18 -1.91
N ASP A 211 8.28 -6.88 -3.04
CA ASP A 211 7.40 -8.03 -3.26
C ASP A 211 7.66 -9.17 -2.27
N ASP A 212 8.93 -9.51 -2.01
CA ASP A 212 9.29 -10.57 -1.08
C ASP A 212 8.97 -10.20 0.37
N ALA A 213 9.30 -8.98 0.79
CA ALA A 213 8.96 -8.48 2.11
C ALA A 213 7.44 -8.41 2.35
N ALA A 214 6.67 -8.00 1.35
CA ALA A 214 5.22 -7.95 1.44
C ALA A 214 4.60 -9.35 1.57
N VAL A 215 5.13 -10.36 0.85
CA VAL A 215 4.71 -11.77 1.00
C VAL A 215 5.02 -12.27 2.40
N LEU A 216 6.23 -12.02 2.94
CA LEU A 216 6.61 -12.39 4.30
C LEU A 216 5.70 -11.77 5.37
N LEU A 217 5.26 -10.54 5.16
CA LEU A 217 4.34 -9.86 6.06
C LEU A 217 2.92 -10.44 6.00
N LEU A 218 2.46 -10.85 4.82
CA LEU A 218 1.11 -11.38 4.63
C LEU A 218 0.96 -12.85 5.04
N GLU A 219 2.02 -13.65 5.03
CA GLU A 219 1.97 -15.06 5.45
C GLU A 219 2.03 -15.28 6.97
N GLN A 220 2.15 -14.21 7.77
CA GLN A 220 2.20 -14.33 9.21
C GLN A 220 0.85 -14.76 9.78
N GLY A 221 0.87 -15.72 10.69
CA GLY A 221 -0.30 -16.06 11.50
C GLY A 221 -0.57 -15.05 12.63
N PRO A 222 -1.68 -15.18 13.34
CA PRO A 222 -2.01 -14.34 14.50
C PRO A 222 -0.90 -14.33 15.55
N GLY A 223 -0.65 -13.17 16.14
CA GLY A 223 0.42 -12.95 17.11
C GLY A 223 1.83 -12.91 16.47
N GLY A 224 1.90 -12.69 15.17
CA GLY A 224 3.14 -12.44 14.46
C GLY A 224 3.78 -11.09 14.82
N VAL A 225 4.74 -10.64 14.02
CA VAL A 225 5.35 -9.32 14.19
C VAL A 225 4.32 -8.24 13.89
N THR A 226 4.14 -7.28 14.80
CA THR A 226 3.20 -6.17 14.66
C THR A 226 3.81 -4.87 15.21
N ALA A 227 3.26 -3.71 14.82
CA ALA A 227 3.67 -2.36 15.21
C ALA A 227 5.09 -1.94 14.77
N GLU A 228 5.68 -2.64 13.81
CA GLU A 228 7.02 -2.37 13.29
C GLU A 228 6.97 -1.58 11.97
N SER A 229 8.07 -0.86 11.70
CA SER A 229 8.24 -0.09 10.47
C SER A 229 9.66 -0.20 9.98
N LEU A 230 9.88 -0.97 8.91
CA LEU A 230 11.19 -1.30 8.37
C LEU A 230 11.21 -1.19 6.84
N PRO A 231 12.38 -0.96 6.24
CA PRO A 231 12.57 -1.12 4.80
C PRO A 231 12.53 -2.61 4.39
N ALA A 232 12.33 -2.85 3.11
CA ALA A 232 12.10 -4.19 2.57
C ALA A 232 13.21 -5.18 2.92
N ASP A 233 14.47 -4.79 2.76
CA ASP A 233 15.65 -5.62 3.04
C ASP A 233 15.80 -5.99 4.53
N GLU A 234 15.37 -5.09 5.43
CA GLU A 234 15.33 -5.39 6.87
C GLU A 234 14.19 -6.34 7.23
N TRP A 235 13.02 -6.24 6.56
CA TRP A 235 11.93 -7.20 6.71
C TRP A 235 12.34 -8.60 6.25
N GLU A 236 12.99 -8.71 5.11
CA GLU A 236 13.51 -9.98 4.60
C GLU A 236 14.51 -10.61 5.57
N THR A 237 15.37 -9.80 6.20
CA THR A 237 16.30 -10.28 7.22
C THR A 237 15.59 -10.72 8.50
N LYS A 238 14.48 -10.06 8.89
CA LYS A 238 13.77 -10.32 10.14
C LYS A 238 12.85 -11.54 10.07
N LEU A 239 12.22 -11.78 8.93
CA LEU A 239 11.18 -12.81 8.74
C LEU A 239 11.60 -13.95 7.80
N GLY A 240 12.68 -13.76 7.00
CA GLY A 240 13.14 -14.70 5.98
C GLY A 240 14.02 -15.86 6.44
#